data_9e1b7ff164441c71c94431e8b9e346f9
#
_entry.id   9e1b7ff164441c71c94431e8b9e346f9
#
_cell.length_a   1.000
_cell.length_b   1.000
_cell.length_c   1.000
_cell.angle_alpha   90.00
_cell.angle_beta   90.00
_cell.angle_gamma   90.00
#
_symmetry.space_group_name_H-M   'P 1'
#
loop_
_entity.id
_entity.type
_entity.pdbx_description
1 polymer ?
#
loop_
_entity_poly.entity_id
_entity_poly.type
_entity_poly.pdbx_seq_one_letter_code
_entity_poly.pdbx_strand_id
1 'polypeptide(L)'
;RVKAMKGGVSGGTVASGIEMAKAVKQDPSLRRKMGNPYLLCQPQISTVKQPRILKPTFDKDFNAWSAPFIMETINSRIVLRSNNLQPDGPDDFTYGEAVLTGKGRKGYFRAWAVTLGLGGFALGAKNKFLRFLLQKFLLPKPGQGPSPKQQQNGFFDLRIIGKHQQQSITIKVTGDRDPGYGCTARMLTQAGLCMAFDISKSELPGGFWTPATAMNNQLIDRLVASAGMTFENLKS
;
A
#
# COMPACT_ATOMS: atom_id res chain seq x y z
N ARG A 1 -3.15 5.84 6.76
CA ARG A 1 -2.70 4.99 7.87
C ARG A 1 -3.46 3.70 7.91
N VAL A 2 -2.76 2.60 8.11
CA VAL A 2 -3.38 1.30 8.39
C VAL A 2 -3.74 1.29 9.87
N LYS A 3 -5.03 1.33 10.19
CA LYS A 3 -5.52 1.28 11.57
C LYS A 3 -5.57 -0.16 12.09
N ALA A 4 -6.05 -1.07 11.26
CA ALA A 4 -6.09 -2.50 11.56
C ALA A 4 -6.12 -3.30 10.26
N MET A 5 -5.51 -4.45 10.25
CA MET A 5 -5.66 -5.41 9.16
C MET A 5 -5.39 -6.82 9.66
N LYS A 6 -6.06 -7.78 9.04
CA LYS A 6 -5.87 -9.22 9.25
C LYS A 6 -5.84 -9.90 7.91
N GLY A 7 -4.73 -10.54 7.59
CA GLY A 7 -4.53 -11.24 6.32
C GLY A 7 -3.30 -12.10 6.36
N GLY A 8 -3.07 -12.83 5.29
CA GLY A 8 -1.90 -13.69 5.12
C GLY A 8 -0.90 -13.13 4.11
N VAL A 9 0.35 -13.51 4.27
CA VAL A 9 1.42 -13.26 3.29
C VAL A 9 1.55 -14.48 2.39
N SER A 10 1.72 -14.27 1.08
CA SER A 10 1.93 -15.38 0.15
C SER A 10 3.40 -15.71 -0.06
N GLY A 11 3.65 -16.96 -0.41
CA GLY A 11 4.96 -17.39 -0.88
C GLY A 11 5.42 -16.66 -2.14
N GLY A 12 4.48 -16.24 -3.00
CA GLY A 12 4.78 -15.43 -4.18
C GLY A 12 5.31 -14.05 -3.82
N THR A 13 4.71 -13.36 -2.85
CA THR A 13 5.22 -12.07 -2.34
C THR A 13 6.63 -12.20 -1.79
N VAL A 14 6.87 -13.26 -1.03
CA VAL A 14 8.20 -13.56 -0.46
C VAL A 14 9.21 -13.84 -1.57
N ALA A 15 8.86 -14.69 -2.54
CA ALA A 15 9.72 -15.02 -3.67
C ALA A 15 10.07 -13.77 -4.49
N SER A 16 9.09 -12.93 -4.80
CA SER A 16 9.32 -11.66 -5.50
C SER A 16 10.28 -10.72 -4.76
N GLY A 17 10.13 -10.62 -3.43
CA GLY A 17 11.05 -9.83 -2.60
C GLY A 17 12.48 -10.36 -2.63
N ILE A 18 12.66 -11.67 -2.63
CA ILE A 18 13.98 -12.32 -2.73
C ILE A 18 14.61 -12.09 -4.10
N GLU A 19 13.85 -12.28 -5.18
CA GLU A 19 14.34 -12.04 -6.55
C GLU A 19 14.71 -10.58 -6.76
N MET A 20 13.91 -9.65 -6.23
CA MET A 20 14.24 -8.23 -6.24
C MET A 20 15.55 -7.93 -5.50
N ALA A 21 15.78 -8.54 -4.34
CA ALA A 21 17.03 -8.37 -3.59
C ALA A 21 18.24 -8.93 -4.36
N LYS A 22 18.07 -10.03 -5.11
CA LYS A 22 19.10 -10.57 -6.00
C LYS A 22 19.39 -9.64 -7.17
N ALA A 23 18.34 -9.14 -7.84
CA ALA A 23 18.48 -8.21 -8.96
C ALA A 23 19.21 -6.92 -8.56
N VAL A 24 18.90 -6.34 -7.40
CA VAL A 24 19.58 -5.16 -6.85
C VAL A 24 21.06 -5.45 -6.53
N LYS A 25 21.38 -6.71 -6.16
CA LYS A 25 22.77 -7.11 -5.94
C LYS A 25 23.56 -7.24 -7.24
N GLN A 26 22.93 -7.71 -8.31
CA GLN A 26 23.52 -7.85 -9.65
C GLN A 26 23.66 -6.49 -10.35
N ASP A 27 22.66 -5.62 -10.19
CA ASP A 27 22.65 -4.27 -10.75
C ASP A 27 22.38 -3.23 -9.65
N PRO A 28 23.44 -2.62 -9.08
CA PRO A 28 23.30 -1.58 -8.07
C PRO A 28 22.53 -0.33 -8.52
N SER A 29 22.41 -0.08 -9.85
CA SER A 29 21.64 1.05 -10.38
C SER A 29 20.15 0.93 -10.04
N LEU A 30 19.63 -0.29 -9.94
CA LEU A 30 18.24 -0.58 -9.53
C LEU A 30 17.93 -0.03 -8.13
N ARG A 31 18.93 0.00 -7.24
CA ARG A 31 18.76 0.56 -5.88
C ARG A 31 18.35 2.04 -5.94
N ARG A 32 18.99 2.81 -6.83
CA ARG A 32 18.65 4.22 -7.03
C ARG A 32 17.25 4.38 -7.63
N LYS A 33 16.93 3.59 -8.65
CA LYS A 33 15.59 3.59 -9.28
C LYS A 33 14.51 3.21 -8.26
N MET A 34 14.74 2.15 -7.47
CA MET A 34 13.82 1.72 -6.42
C MET A 34 13.68 2.72 -5.27
N GLY A 35 14.66 3.57 -5.05
CA GLY A 35 14.60 4.65 -4.06
C GLY A 35 13.78 5.85 -4.52
N ASN A 36 13.52 5.98 -5.81
CA ASN A 36 12.77 7.11 -6.37
C ASN A 36 11.24 6.88 -6.27
N PRO A 37 10.51 7.68 -5.47
CA PRO A 37 9.06 7.57 -5.37
C PRO A 37 8.33 8.03 -6.66
N TYR A 38 8.98 8.83 -7.50
CA TYR A 38 8.46 9.36 -8.75
C TYR A 38 8.79 8.50 -9.98
N LEU A 39 9.25 7.27 -9.77
CA LEU A 39 9.71 6.40 -10.87
C LEU A 39 8.67 6.17 -11.97
N LEU A 40 7.39 6.22 -11.63
CA LEU A 40 6.27 6.03 -12.56
C LEU A 40 5.69 7.33 -13.10
N CYS A 41 6.17 8.47 -12.65
CA CYS A 41 5.71 9.78 -13.10
C CYS A 41 6.41 10.21 -14.39
N GLN A 42 5.81 11.17 -15.10
CA GLN A 42 6.44 11.79 -16.26
C GLN A 42 7.67 12.61 -15.84
N PRO A 43 8.69 12.75 -16.72
CA PRO A 43 9.96 13.38 -16.34
C PRO A 43 9.88 14.86 -15.95
N GLN A 44 8.82 15.57 -16.35
CA GLN A 44 8.72 17.05 -16.22
C GLN A 44 7.95 17.50 -14.97
N ILE A 45 7.74 16.64 -13.99
CA ILE A 45 7.03 17.05 -12.77
C ILE A 45 7.98 17.71 -11.76
N SER A 46 7.43 18.63 -10.97
CA SER A 46 8.06 19.08 -9.74
C SER A 46 8.19 17.93 -8.75
N THR A 47 9.38 17.75 -8.18
CA THR A 47 9.64 16.69 -7.22
C THR A 47 9.86 17.27 -5.84
N VAL A 48 8.88 17.12 -4.96
CA VAL A 48 9.01 17.47 -3.56
C VAL A 48 9.45 16.27 -2.73
N LYS A 49 10.15 16.53 -1.62
CA LYS A 49 10.59 15.47 -0.72
C LYS A 49 9.40 14.78 -0.08
N GLN A 50 9.21 13.50 -0.37
CA GLN A 50 8.13 12.71 0.20
C GLN A 50 8.39 12.33 1.65
N PRO A 51 7.39 12.43 2.54
CA PRO A 51 7.52 12.02 3.93
C PRO A 51 7.68 10.49 4.03
N ARG A 52 8.60 10.03 4.88
CA ARG A 52 8.83 8.60 5.13
C ARG A 52 8.89 8.32 6.61
N ILE A 53 8.13 7.36 7.06
CA ILE A 53 8.17 6.88 8.45
C ILE A 53 9.05 5.61 8.47
N LEU A 54 10.29 5.77 8.94
CA LEU A 54 11.27 4.67 9.03
C LEU A 54 11.52 4.20 10.46
N LYS A 55 11.00 4.92 11.45
CA LYS A 55 11.13 4.65 12.89
C LYS A 55 9.81 4.96 13.60
N PRO A 56 9.59 4.46 14.81
CA PRO A 56 8.44 4.84 15.61
C PRO A 56 8.26 6.34 15.66
N THR A 57 7.09 6.83 15.27
CA THR A 57 6.76 8.26 15.20
C THR A 57 5.38 8.47 15.79
N PHE A 58 5.22 9.50 16.62
CA PHE A 58 3.91 9.86 17.13
C PHE A 58 3.15 10.64 16.05
N ASP A 59 2.01 10.10 15.65
CA ASP A 59 1.12 10.69 14.66
C ASP A 59 0.10 11.59 15.36
N LYS A 60 0.26 12.90 15.20
CA LYS A 60 -0.58 13.91 15.88
C LYS A 60 -2.02 13.88 15.37
N ASP A 61 -2.23 13.59 14.09
CA ASP A 61 -3.56 13.59 13.48
C ASP A 61 -4.42 12.43 14.01
N PHE A 62 -3.79 11.31 14.33
CA PHE A 62 -4.47 10.13 14.89
C PHE A 62 -4.29 9.99 16.39
N ASN A 63 -3.53 10.88 17.04
CA ASN A 63 -3.18 10.80 18.46
C ASN A 63 -2.71 9.40 18.85
N ALA A 64 -1.81 8.83 18.05
CA ALA A 64 -1.34 7.46 18.21
C ALA A 64 0.11 7.29 17.73
N TRP A 65 0.79 6.25 18.18
CA TRP A 65 2.08 5.86 17.63
C TRP A 65 1.90 5.16 16.28
N SER A 66 2.83 5.37 15.40
CA SER A 66 2.90 4.77 14.08
C SER A 66 4.26 4.12 13.82
N ALA A 67 4.26 3.11 12.99
CA ALA A 67 5.42 2.36 12.55
C ALA A 67 5.48 2.30 11.02
N PRO A 68 6.64 1.97 10.43
CA PRO A 68 6.77 1.79 8.98
C PRO A 68 5.75 0.80 8.43
N PHE A 69 5.26 1.08 7.22
CA PHE A 69 4.41 0.16 6.47
C PHE A 69 5.15 -0.36 5.24
N ILE A 70 5.24 -1.68 5.12
CA ILE A 70 6.05 -2.33 4.09
C ILE A 70 5.60 -1.98 2.66
N MET A 71 4.29 -1.77 2.45
CA MET A 71 3.72 -1.46 1.14
C MET A 71 3.86 0.02 0.74
N GLU A 72 4.23 0.91 1.67
CA GLU A 72 4.36 2.35 1.40
C GLU A 72 5.22 2.63 0.17
N THR A 73 6.33 1.92 0.01
CA THR A 73 7.25 2.11 -1.12
C THR A 73 6.61 1.80 -2.48
N ILE A 74 5.65 0.89 -2.54
CA ILE A 74 4.93 0.53 -3.77
C ILE A 74 3.75 1.46 -3.96
N ASN A 75 2.93 1.64 -2.91
CA ASN A 75 1.70 2.42 -2.97
C ASN A 75 1.96 3.89 -3.27
N SER A 76 2.99 4.49 -2.67
CA SER A 76 3.35 5.89 -2.91
C SER A 76 3.61 6.20 -4.39
N ARG A 77 4.22 5.28 -5.14
CA ARG A 77 4.45 5.47 -6.58
C ARG A 77 3.15 5.51 -7.39
N ILE A 78 2.19 4.66 -7.03
CA ILE A 78 0.89 4.63 -7.69
C ILE A 78 0.09 5.90 -7.38
N VAL A 79 0.12 6.35 -6.11
CA VAL A 79 -0.56 7.58 -5.70
C VAL A 79 0.06 8.81 -6.35
N LEU A 80 1.40 8.91 -6.36
CA LEU A 80 2.10 10.01 -7.04
C LEU A 80 1.87 9.99 -8.56
N ARG A 81 1.84 8.79 -9.17
CA ARG A 81 1.45 8.64 -10.59
C ARG A 81 0.02 9.11 -10.82
N SER A 82 -0.91 8.79 -9.91
CA SER A 82 -2.31 9.24 -10.01
C SER A 82 -2.40 10.77 -9.96
N ASN A 83 -1.69 11.41 -9.02
CA ASN A 83 -1.61 12.88 -8.96
C ASN A 83 -1.01 13.46 -10.25
N ASN A 84 0.07 12.89 -10.76
CA ASN A 84 0.75 13.36 -11.97
C ASN A 84 -0.11 13.22 -13.24
N LEU A 85 -1.07 12.29 -13.26
CA LEU A 85 -1.99 12.10 -14.39
C LEU A 85 -3.22 13.01 -14.34
N GLN A 86 -3.47 13.65 -13.20
CA GLN A 86 -4.58 14.59 -13.06
C GLN A 86 -4.16 15.97 -13.58
N PRO A 87 -4.96 16.62 -14.45
CA PRO A 87 -4.63 17.95 -14.97
C PRO A 87 -4.41 19.01 -13.88
N ASP A 88 -5.20 18.92 -12.80
CA ASP A 88 -5.16 19.85 -11.66
C ASP A 88 -4.44 19.28 -10.45
N GLY A 89 -3.62 18.24 -10.65
CA GLY A 89 -2.82 17.64 -9.58
C GLY A 89 -1.79 18.62 -9.03
N PRO A 90 -1.79 18.93 -7.71
CA PRO A 90 -0.87 19.92 -7.17
C PRO A 90 0.59 19.47 -7.25
N ASP A 91 1.47 20.40 -7.62
CA ASP A 91 2.91 20.16 -7.78
C ASP A 91 3.62 19.87 -6.45
N ASP A 92 3.08 20.39 -5.35
CA ASP A 92 3.60 20.19 -3.98
C ASP A 92 2.97 19.00 -3.25
N PHE A 93 2.27 18.14 -3.98
CA PHE A 93 1.59 16.98 -3.39
C PHE A 93 2.53 16.06 -2.65
N THR A 94 2.19 15.77 -1.41
CA THR A 94 2.93 14.81 -0.57
C THR A 94 2.03 13.67 -0.11
N TYR A 95 2.62 12.49 -0.06
CA TYR A 95 1.92 11.28 0.38
C TYR A 95 2.80 10.43 1.29
N GLY A 96 2.22 9.84 2.33
CA GLY A 96 2.94 8.93 3.22
C GLY A 96 2.03 7.96 3.95
N GLU A 97 2.48 6.74 4.10
CA GLU A 97 1.76 5.66 4.77
C GLU A 97 2.47 5.20 6.05
N ALA A 98 1.69 4.70 6.99
CA ALA A 98 2.20 4.05 8.19
C ALA A 98 1.15 3.14 8.81
N VAL A 99 1.59 2.25 9.69
CA VAL A 99 0.70 1.43 10.52
C VAL A 99 0.51 2.12 11.87
N LEU A 100 -0.74 2.31 12.31
CA LEU A 100 -1.04 2.78 13.66
C LEU A 100 -0.87 1.64 14.66
N THR A 101 -0.13 1.88 15.73
CA THR A 101 0.20 0.86 16.74
C THR A 101 -0.50 1.10 18.08
N GLY A 102 -1.25 2.21 18.17
CA GLY A 102 -2.06 2.57 19.33
C GLY A 102 -1.49 3.74 20.14
N LYS A 103 -2.16 4.03 21.25
CA LYS A 103 -1.84 5.18 22.11
C LYS A 103 -0.88 4.80 23.24
N GLY A 104 -0.25 5.82 23.85
CA GLY A 104 0.54 5.70 25.06
C GLY A 104 1.75 4.75 24.93
N ARG A 105 2.25 4.29 26.09
CA ARG A 105 3.45 3.44 26.16
C ARG A 105 3.29 2.12 25.40
N LYS A 106 2.11 1.50 25.45
CA LYS A 106 1.84 0.25 24.71
C LYS A 106 1.95 0.46 23.20
N GLY A 107 1.43 1.56 22.67
CA GLY A 107 1.56 1.94 21.27
C GLY A 107 3.01 2.12 20.85
N TYR A 108 3.81 2.81 21.68
CA TYR A 108 5.23 3.02 21.46
C TYR A 108 6.02 1.71 21.35
N PHE A 109 5.85 0.80 22.31
CA PHE A 109 6.54 -0.50 22.26
C PHE A 109 6.10 -1.37 21.07
N ARG A 110 4.80 -1.34 20.71
CA ARG A 110 4.34 -2.02 19.48
C ARG A 110 4.94 -1.40 18.23
N ALA A 111 5.11 -0.09 18.16
CA ALA A 111 5.75 0.57 17.03
C ALA A 111 7.21 0.12 16.88
N TRP A 112 7.94 0.00 17.98
CA TRP A 112 9.28 -0.56 17.97
C TRP A 112 9.31 -2.03 17.54
N ALA A 113 8.40 -2.84 18.03
CA ALA A 113 8.31 -4.25 17.63
C ALA A 113 8.10 -4.41 16.12
N VAL A 114 7.18 -3.62 15.52
CA VAL A 114 6.97 -3.61 14.06
C VAL A 114 8.23 -3.13 13.33
N THR A 115 8.83 -2.04 13.78
CA THR A 115 10.02 -1.45 13.13
C THR A 115 11.21 -2.41 13.15
N LEU A 116 11.49 -3.01 14.32
CA LEU A 116 12.58 -3.97 14.48
C LEU A 116 12.29 -5.27 13.72
N GLY A 117 11.03 -5.72 13.70
CA GLY A 117 10.61 -6.89 12.93
C GLY A 117 10.85 -6.71 11.43
N LEU A 118 10.46 -5.57 10.87
CA LEU A 118 10.72 -5.25 9.45
C LEU A 118 12.22 -5.08 9.16
N GLY A 119 12.96 -4.42 10.05
CA GLY A 119 14.41 -4.27 9.93
C GLY A 119 15.14 -5.61 10.00
N GLY A 120 14.78 -6.45 10.97
CA GLY A 120 15.32 -7.81 11.12
C GLY A 120 15.02 -8.70 9.92
N PHE A 121 13.78 -8.63 9.39
CA PHE A 121 13.41 -9.33 8.15
C PHE A 121 14.27 -8.87 6.97
N ALA A 122 14.43 -7.55 6.78
CA ALA A 122 15.24 -7.00 5.69
C ALA A 122 16.71 -7.39 5.77
N LEU A 123 17.28 -7.42 6.98
CA LEU A 123 18.66 -7.89 7.24
C LEU A 123 18.77 -9.41 7.03
N GLY A 124 17.82 -10.19 7.54
CA GLY A 124 17.76 -11.63 7.37
C GLY A 124 17.64 -12.04 5.91
N ALA A 125 16.87 -11.33 5.12
CA ALA A 125 16.74 -11.59 3.68
C ALA A 125 18.06 -11.40 2.89
N LYS A 126 18.97 -10.56 3.38
CA LYS A 126 20.29 -10.33 2.77
C LYS A 126 21.29 -11.43 3.10
N ASN A 127 21.18 -12.07 4.25
CA ASN A 127 22.08 -13.13 4.70
C ASN A 127 21.61 -14.49 4.17
N LYS A 128 22.46 -15.26 3.50
CA LYS A 128 22.10 -16.57 2.90
C LYS A 128 21.56 -17.56 3.93
N PHE A 129 22.21 -17.66 5.10
CA PHE A 129 21.84 -18.61 6.15
C PHE A 129 20.52 -18.20 6.84
N LEU A 130 20.38 -16.94 7.23
CA LEU A 130 19.14 -16.43 7.83
C LEU A 130 17.96 -16.52 6.86
N ARG A 131 18.17 -16.22 5.58
CA ARG A 131 17.16 -16.39 4.55
C ARG A 131 16.71 -17.85 4.42
N PHE A 132 17.64 -18.81 4.44
CA PHE A 132 17.31 -20.23 4.45
C PHE A 132 16.43 -20.61 5.65
N LEU A 133 16.77 -20.13 6.85
CA LEU A 133 15.97 -20.37 8.07
C LEU A 133 14.57 -19.72 7.96
N LEU A 134 14.49 -18.46 7.50
CA LEU A 134 13.23 -17.77 7.27
C LEU A 134 12.34 -18.55 6.28
N GLN A 135 12.89 -19.00 5.15
CA GLN A 135 12.17 -19.76 4.14
C GLN A 135 11.73 -21.14 4.64
N LYS A 136 12.55 -21.78 5.48
CA LYS A 136 12.25 -23.13 5.98
C LYS A 136 11.18 -23.14 7.08
N PHE A 137 11.18 -22.14 7.95
CA PHE A 137 10.39 -22.17 9.20
C PHE A 137 9.31 -21.09 9.33
N LEU A 138 9.47 -19.94 8.68
CA LEU A 138 8.56 -18.80 8.88
C LEU A 138 7.75 -18.40 7.65
N LEU A 139 8.31 -18.61 6.45
CA LEU A 139 7.72 -18.07 5.24
C LEU A 139 6.97 -19.14 4.47
N PRO A 140 5.79 -18.81 3.90
CA PRO A 140 5.07 -19.75 3.05
C PRO A 140 5.89 -20.09 1.80
N LYS A 141 5.81 -21.31 1.34
CA LYS A 141 6.47 -21.75 0.10
C LYS A 141 5.83 -21.10 -1.12
N PRO A 142 6.57 -20.96 -2.25
CA PRO A 142 5.96 -20.56 -3.52
C PRO A 142 4.72 -21.40 -3.83
N GLY A 143 3.64 -20.77 -4.26
CA GLY A 143 2.34 -21.41 -4.48
C GLY A 143 1.46 -21.54 -3.23
N GLN A 144 1.99 -21.30 -2.04
CA GLN A 144 1.19 -21.26 -0.81
C GLN A 144 0.76 -19.82 -0.48
N GLY A 145 -0.48 -19.68 -0.02
CA GLY A 145 -1.08 -18.43 0.42
C GLY A 145 -1.99 -18.67 1.64
N PRO A 146 -2.72 -17.65 2.08
CA PRO A 146 -3.68 -17.80 3.16
C PRO A 146 -4.76 -18.81 2.78
N SER A 147 -5.16 -19.64 3.75
CA SER A 147 -6.23 -20.60 3.55
C SER A 147 -7.56 -19.90 3.24
N PRO A 148 -8.56 -20.59 2.61
CA PRO A 148 -9.88 -20.01 2.36
C PRO A 148 -10.51 -19.40 3.61
N LYS A 149 -10.37 -20.04 4.76
CA LYS A 149 -10.86 -19.54 6.05
C LYS A 149 -10.13 -18.25 6.49
N GLN A 150 -8.82 -18.17 6.29
CA GLN A 150 -8.05 -16.96 6.57
C GLN A 150 -8.44 -15.80 5.63
N GLN A 151 -8.69 -16.10 4.36
CA GLN A 151 -9.15 -15.12 3.38
C GLN A 151 -10.54 -14.58 3.74
N GLN A 152 -11.47 -15.44 4.16
CA GLN A 152 -12.82 -15.05 4.56
C GLN A 152 -12.85 -14.26 5.87
N ASN A 153 -12.02 -14.62 6.85
CA ASN A 153 -11.96 -13.97 8.17
C ASN A 153 -10.96 -12.81 8.22
N GLY A 154 -10.38 -12.46 7.09
CA GLY A 154 -9.52 -11.29 6.95
C GLY A 154 -10.33 -9.99 6.93
N PHE A 155 -9.66 -8.87 7.11
CA PHE A 155 -10.24 -7.54 6.97
C PHE A 155 -9.13 -6.49 6.91
N PHE A 156 -9.49 -5.27 6.51
CA PHE A 156 -8.66 -4.10 6.70
C PHE A 156 -9.49 -2.86 7.04
N ASP A 157 -8.87 -1.94 7.77
CA ASP A 157 -9.39 -0.61 8.12
C ASP A 157 -8.27 0.41 7.87
N LEU A 158 -8.45 1.22 6.86
CA LEU A 158 -7.55 2.30 6.49
C LEU A 158 -8.15 3.65 6.87
N ARG A 159 -7.29 4.58 7.27
CA ARG A 159 -7.64 5.97 7.57
C ARG A 159 -6.79 6.88 6.70
N ILE A 160 -7.43 7.69 5.90
CA ILE A 160 -6.79 8.60 4.96
C ILE A 160 -7.16 10.01 5.37
N ILE A 161 -6.15 10.86 5.59
CA ILE A 161 -6.35 12.29 5.82
C ILE A 161 -5.79 13.03 4.62
N GLY A 162 -6.63 13.76 3.94
CA GLY A 162 -6.24 14.78 2.97
C GLY A 162 -6.22 16.15 3.65
N LYS A 163 -5.18 16.94 3.39
CA LYS A 163 -5.04 18.31 3.90
C LYS A 163 -4.70 19.25 2.77
N HIS A 164 -5.42 20.35 2.70
CA HIS A 164 -5.11 21.45 1.81
C HIS A 164 -5.39 22.77 2.51
N GLN A 165 -4.37 23.61 2.66
CA GLN A 165 -4.44 24.86 3.44
C GLN A 165 -4.97 24.60 4.86
N GLN A 166 -6.10 25.19 5.23
CA GLN A 166 -6.77 25.01 6.53
C GLN A 166 -7.87 23.94 6.52
N GLN A 167 -8.10 23.31 5.37
CA GLN A 167 -9.13 22.28 5.22
C GLN A 167 -8.52 20.89 5.39
N SER A 168 -9.28 19.99 6.00
CA SER A 168 -8.92 18.58 6.08
C SER A 168 -10.15 17.70 5.85
N ILE A 169 -9.93 16.57 5.24
CA ILE A 169 -10.92 15.52 5.06
C ILE A 169 -10.36 14.21 5.59
N THR A 170 -11.17 13.47 6.30
CA THR A 170 -10.80 12.13 6.79
C THR A 170 -11.70 11.08 6.17
N ILE A 171 -11.11 10.15 5.44
CA ILE A 171 -11.80 9.03 4.81
C ILE A 171 -11.43 7.73 5.51
N LYS A 172 -12.44 6.93 5.82
CA LYS A 172 -12.29 5.55 6.27
C LYS A 172 -12.55 4.63 5.09
N VAL A 173 -11.62 3.71 4.83
CA VAL A 173 -11.79 2.66 3.83
C VAL A 173 -11.66 1.31 4.51
N THR A 174 -12.66 0.43 4.33
CA THR A 174 -12.61 -0.91 4.89
C THR A 174 -12.84 -1.98 3.84
N GLY A 175 -12.41 -3.19 4.13
CA GLY A 175 -12.75 -4.40 3.37
C GLY A 175 -13.01 -5.55 4.31
N ASP A 176 -13.97 -6.39 3.95
CA ASP A 176 -14.53 -7.49 4.74
C ASP A 176 -13.77 -8.81 4.57
N ARG A 177 -12.65 -8.79 3.86
CA ARG A 177 -11.81 -9.95 3.59
C ARG A 177 -10.32 -9.63 3.67
N ASP A 178 -9.50 -10.67 3.66
CA ASP A 178 -8.05 -10.57 3.59
C ASP A 178 -7.59 -9.61 2.48
N PRO A 179 -6.76 -8.61 2.81
CA PRO A 179 -6.30 -7.63 1.83
C PRO A 179 -5.36 -8.20 0.76
N GLY A 180 -4.72 -9.35 1.03
CA GLY A 180 -3.75 -9.94 0.13
C GLY A 180 -4.40 -10.71 -1.05
N TYR A 181 -5.44 -11.47 -0.78
CA TYR A 181 -6.11 -12.32 -1.77
C TYR A 181 -7.62 -12.12 -1.80
N GLY A 182 -8.29 -12.28 -0.66
CA GLY A 182 -9.75 -12.30 -0.60
C GLY A 182 -10.40 -11.03 -1.12
N CYS A 183 -9.95 -9.88 -0.68
CA CYS A 183 -10.43 -8.59 -1.16
C CYS A 183 -9.81 -8.22 -2.51
N THR A 184 -8.51 -8.46 -2.70
CA THR A 184 -7.80 -8.11 -3.94
C THR A 184 -8.38 -8.82 -5.16
N ALA A 185 -8.77 -10.09 -5.06
CA ALA A 185 -9.42 -10.80 -6.16
C ALA A 185 -10.73 -10.13 -6.58
N ARG A 186 -11.56 -9.72 -5.60
CA ARG A 186 -12.80 -8.98 -5.88
C ARG A 186 -12.53 -7.61 -6.48
N MET A 187 -11.57 -6.86 -5.92
CA MET A 187 -11.19 -5.54 -6.46
C MET A 187 -10.72 -5.64 -7.91
N LEU A 188 -9.87 -6.62 -8.22
CA LEU A 188 -9.37 -6.83 -9.58
C LEU A 188 -10.49 -7.21 -10.55
N THR A 189 -11.42 -8.09 -10.12
CA THR A 189 -12.60 -8.45 -10.92
C THR A 189 -13.45 -7.21 -11.20
N GLN A 190 -13.77 -6.41 -10.18
CA GLN A 190 -14.57 -5.20 -10.37
C GLN A 190 -13.87 -4.14 -11.22
N ALA A 191 -12.56 -4.02 -11.12
CA ALA A 191 -11.78 -3.13 -11.98
C ALA A 191 -11.84 -3.60 -13.45
N GLY A 192 -11.72 -4.91 -13.70
CA GLY A 192 -11.88 -5.48 -15.05
C GLY A 192 -13.27 -5.25 -15.64
N LEU A 193 -14.32 -5.47 -14.83
CA LEU A 193 -15.71 -5.22 -15.24
C LEU A 193 -15.98 -3.73 -15.47
N CYS A 194 -15.44 -2.85 -14.63
CA CYS A 194 -15.55 -1.40 -14.80
C CYS A 194 -14.93 -0.95 -16.13
N MET A 195 -13.73 -1.40 -16.43
CA MET A 195 -13.08 -1.08 -17.71
C MET A 195 -13.82 -1.63 -18.92
N ALA A 196 -14.48 -2.79 -18.78
CA ALA A 196 -15.16 -3.44 -19.90
C ALA A 196 -16.54 -2.84 -20.19
N PHE A 197 -17.26 -2.37 -19.17
CA PHE A 197 -18.68 -2.03 -19.27
C PHE A 197 -19.02 -0.59 -18.91
N ASP A 198 -18.22 0.08 -18.07
CA ASP A 198 -18.59 1.42 -17.58
C ASP A 198 -17.73 2.53 -18.21
N ILE A 199 -16.58 2.19 -18.77
CA ILE A 199 -15.65 3.17 -19.36
C ILE A 199 -15.65 3.03 -20.87
N SER A 200 -16.01 4.09 -21.57
CA SER A 200 -15.96 4.11 -23.02
C SER A 200 -14.55 4.45 -23.54
N LYS A 201 -14.23 3.98 -24.73
CA LYS A 201 -12.96 4.31 -25.41
C LYS A 201 -12.82 5.81 -25.73
N SER A 202 -13.93 6.53 -25.82
CA SER A 202 -13.92 7.99 -26.02
C SER A 202 -13.60 8.76 -24.75
N GLU A 203 -13.92 8.22 -23.58
CA GLU A 203 -13.63 8.84 -22.28
C GLU A 203 -12.20 8.57 -21.81
N LEU A 204 -11.68 7.38 -22.10
CA LEU A 204 -10.32 7.00 -21.70
C LEU A 204 -9.51 6.55 -22.92
N PRO A 205 -8.58 7.39 -23.41
CA PRO A 205 -7.67 7.00 -24.49
C PRO A 205 -6.72 5.88 -24.04
N GLY A 206 -6.18 5.15 -25.00
CA GLY A 206 -5.17 4.12 -24.71
C GLY A 206 -3.97 4.71 -23.96
N GLY A 207 -3.38 3.90 -23.06
CA GLY A 207 -2.23 4.34 -22.26
C GLY A 207 -2.03 3.54 -20.99
N PHE A 208 -1.11 4.04 -20.15
CA PHE A 208 -0.82 3.48 -18.82
C PHE A 208 -1.44 4.35 -17.73
N TRP A 209 -2.60 3.95 -17.28
CA TRP A 209 -3.42 4.64 -16.28
C TRP A 209 -3.31 3.96 -14.92
N THR A 210 -3.60 4.70 -13.86
CA THR A 210 -3.86 4.10 -12.55
C THR A 210 -5.36 3.83 -12.39
N PRO A 211 -5.76 2.90 -11.50
CA PRO A 211 -7.19 2.64 -11.27
C PRO A 211 -7.99 3.91 -10.92
N ALA A 212 -7.40 4.80 -10.11
CA ALA A 212 -8.04 6.05 -9.73
C ALA A 212 -8.26 7.00 -10.91
N THR A 213 -7.31 7.09 -11.85
CA THR A 213 -7.41 8.00 -13.00
C THR A 213 -8.15 7.41 -14.18
N ALA A 214 -8.22 6.07 -14.26
CA ALA A 214 -8.94 5.39 -15.34
C ALA A 214 -10.44 5.22 -15.04
N MET A 215 -10.80 4.97 -13.78
CA MET A 215 -12.14 4.48 -13.43
C MET A 215 -12.83 5.32 -12.35
N ASN A 216 -12.10 6.16 -11.63
CA ASN A 216 -12.59 7.13 -10.65
C ASN A 216 -13.78 6.60 -9.80
N ASN A 217 -14.90 7.31 -9.77
CA ASN A 217 -16.06 6.98 -8.96
C ASN A 217 -16.78 5.69 -9.41
N GLN A 218 -16.76 5.37 -10.71
CA GLN A 218 -17.36 4.13 -11.23
C GLN A 218 -16.75 2.89 -10.55
N LEU A 219 -15.43 2.89 -10.34
CA LEU A 219 -14.80 1.79 -9.61
C LEU A 219 -15.20 1.79 -8.12
N ILE A 220 -15.26 2.95 -7.47
CA ILE A 220 -15.68 3.06 -6.06
C ILE A 220 -17.09 2.46 -5.88
N ASP A 221 -18.02 2.84 -6.74
CA ASP A 221 -19.41 2.35 -6.70
C ASP A 221 -19.45 0.81 -6.82
N ARG A 222 -18.70 0.25 -7.76
CA ARG A 222 -18.59 -1.21 -7.92
C ARG A 222 -17.96 -1.89 -6.72
N LEU A 223 -16.92 -1.30 -6.14
CA LEU A 223 -16.23 -1.85 -4.97
C LEU A 223 -17.16 -1.88 -3.75
N VAL A 224 -17.98 -0.85 -3.56
CA VAL A 224 -19.00 -0.81 -2.51
C VAL A 224 -20.07 -1.85 -2.77
N ALA A 225 -20.62 -1.88 -3.99
CA ALA A 225 -21.73 -2.76 -4.32
C ALA A 225 -21.36 -4.25 -4.32
N SER A 226 -20.12 -4.62 -4.72
CA SER A 226 -19.80 -6.00 -5.08
C SER A 226 -18.48 -6.54 -4.50
N ALA A 227 -17.63 -5.72 -3.90
CA ALA A 227 -16.35 -6.17 -3.37
C ALA A 227 -16.28 -6.23 -1.85
N GLY A 228 -17.35 -5.87 -1.12
CA GLY A 228 -17.38 -5.84 0.34
C GLY A 228 -16.52 -4.73 0.94
N MET A 229 -16.38 -3.62 0.20
CA MET A 229 -15.64 -2.44 0.66
C MET A 229 -16.58 -1.32 1.10
N THR A 230 -16.08 -0.45 1.98
CA THR A 230 -16.75 0.80 2.34
C THR A 230 -15.81 1.99 2.18
N PHE A 231 -16.38 3.13 1.80
CA PHE A 231 -15.69 4.41 1.73
C PHE A 231 -16.55 5.43 2.48
N GLU A 232 -16.11 5.81 3.67
CA GLU A 232 -16.88 6.67 4.57
C GLU A 232 -16.13 7.99 4.81
N ASN A 233 -16.76 9.12 4.56
CA ASN A 233 -16.25 10.41 5.00
C ASN A 233 -16.52 10.56 6.49
N LEU A 234 -15.47 10.57 7.28
CA LEU A 234 -15.56 10.84 8.70
C LEU A 234 -15.51 12.36 8.87
N LYS A 235 -16.67 12.99 9.11
CA LYS A 235 -16.72 14.42 9.42
C LYS A 235 -15.77 14.70 10.60
N SER A 236 -14.84 15.60 10.40
CA SER A 236 -14.01 16.20 11.45
C SER A 236 -14.82 17.08 12.36
#